data_026bc6384b340b0b7feda2dd2f11d679
#
_entry.id   026bc6384b340b0b7feda2dd2f11d679
#
_cell.length_a   1.000
_cell.length_b   1.000
_cell.length_c   1.000
_cell.angle_alpha   90.00
_cell.angle_beta   90.00
_cell.angle_gamma   90.00
#
_symmetry.space_group_name_H-M   'P 1'
#
loop_
_entity.id
_entity.type
_entity.pdbx_description
1 polymer ?
#
loop_
_entity_poly.entity_id
_entity_poly.type
_entity_poly.pdbx_seq_one_letter_code
_entity_poly.pdbx_strand_id
1 'polypeptide(L)'
;MEISLEQALYIVASSPLFDEAWYRKTYRIDAEKNAAEHYLTEGYTKGWNPSPYFSTEVYLIENPDIRWAGINPLLHYEIFGHREGRYKGHIPEDILQRYRKCACCGNYVSSYMPLPLYYFEEASKYGEKAWRSEMVNETDYSCPWCGSADRERAYAVWMRRELTENFSGVILDIAPAPALSCFIRENFPKADYKTADRYMEQVDYRLDIMDMNCLADESVDFFICSHVLEHVRDDRKAMRELHRILKKTGCGILVVPMDLNQTEIDEDPDCKDIGERWRRFGQNDHVRKYSRAGYLARLAEAGFQVLQFQKKYFGSQAMYENALTETATVYIVVK
;
A
#
# COMPACT_ATOMS: atom_id res chain seq x y z
N MET A 1 -9.65 2.18 14.65
CA MET A 1 -8.53 1.41 14.06
C MET A 1 -7.51 1.21 15.19
N GLU A 2 -7.27 -0.03 15.57
CA GLU A 2 -6.24 -0.33 16.59
C GLU A 2 -4.88 -0.37 15.91
N ILE A 3 -3.93 0.39 16.46
CA ILE A 3 -2.53 0.36 16.01
C ILE A 3 -1.80 -0.60 16.93
N SER A 4 -1.00 -1.51 16.34
CA SER A 4 -0.14 -2.39 17.12
C SER A 4 0.99 -1.60 17.79
N LEU A 5 1.54 -2.16 18.89
CA LEU A 5 2.69 -1.56 19.56
C LEU A 5 3.89 -1.40 18.60
N GLU A 6 4.11 -2.36 17.73
CA GLU A 6 5.17 -2.32 16.72
C GLU A 6 4.99 -1.14 15.75
N GLN A 7 3.76 -0.93 15.26
CA GLN A 7 3.44 0.22 14.40
C GLN A 7 3.62 1.54 15.13
N ALA A 8 3.15 1.63 16.39
CA ALA A 8 3.31 2.84 17.20
C ALA A 8 4.79 3.17 17.44
N LEU A 9 5.59 2.14 17.75
CA LEU A 9 7.03 2.27 17.96
C LEU A 9 7.72 2.75 16.68
N TYR A 10 7.37 2.15 15.54
CA TYR A 10 7.93 2.55 14.25
C TYR A 10 7.60 4.02 13.91
N ILE A 11 6.34 4.44 14.10
CA ILE A 11 5.90 5.82 13.86
C ILE A 11 6.71 6.81 14.70
N VAL A 12 6.83 6.54 16.01
CA VAL A 12 7.57 7.43 16.92
C VAL A 12 9.07 7.45 16.58
N ALA A 13 9.68 6.28 16.40
CA ALA A 13 11.12 6.18 16.12
C ALA A 13 11.52 6.82 14.78
N SER A 14 10.64 6.80 13.78
CA SER A 14 10.88 7.40 12.46
C SER A 14 10.45 8.87 12.35
N SER A 15 9.81 9.42 13.39
CA SER A 15 9.37 10.81 13.40
C SER A 15 10.56 11.77 13.35
N PRO A 16 10.57 12.79 12.48
CA PRO A 16 11.59 13.83 12.50
C PRO A 16 11.48 14.73 13.74
N LEU A 17 10.41 14.58 14.53
CA LEU A 17 10.23 15.25 15.82
C LEU A 17 10.71 14.40 17.00
N PHE A 18 11.23 13.19 16.76
CA PHE A 18 11.91 12.37 17.75
C PHE A 18 13.43 12.40 17.51
N ASP A 19 14.17 13.04 18.41
CA ASP A 19 15.64 13.06 18.36
C ASP A 19 16.19 12.10 19.42
N GLU A 20 16.52 10.89 19.00
CA GLU A 20 17.02 9.85 19.90
C GLU A 20 18.27 10.27 20.66
N ALA A 21 19.23 10.89 19.97
CA ALA A 21 20.50 11.31 20.59
C ALA A 21 20.27 12.40 21.64
N TRP A 22 19.43 13.38 21.31
CA TRP A 22 19.05 14.43 22.25
C TRP A 22 18.25 13.85 23.42
N TYR A 23 17.29 12.96 23.19
CA TYR A 23 16.45 12.33 24.20
C TYR A 23 17.29 11.52 25.19
N ARG A 24 18.17 10.66 24.68
CA ARG A 24 19.08 9.85 25.52
C ARG A 24 19.98 10.74 26.38
N LYS A 25 20.56 11.77 25.80
CA LYS A 25 21.43 12.71 26.52
C LYS A 25 20.67 13.50 27.59
N THR A 26 19.50 14.00 27.26
CA THR A 26 18.69 14.88 28.12
C THR A 26 18.16 14.11 29.35
N TYR A 27 17.67 12.89 29.15
CA TYR A 27 17.01 12.12 30.21
C TYR A 27 17.86 10.94 30.73
N ARG A 28 19.11 10.86 30.30
CA ARG A 28 20.07 9.81 30.72
C ARG A 28 19.57 8.40 30.54
N ILE A 29 19.00 8.11 29.33
CA ILE A 29 18.50 6.79 28.99
C ILE A 29 19.67 5.85 28.69
N ASP A 30 19.68 4.69 29.33
CA ASP A 30 20.70 3.66 29.10
C ASP A 30 20.75 3.22 27.63
N ALA A 31 21.96 2.90 27.17
CA ALA A 31 22.18 2.49 25.77
C ALA A 31 21.43 1.21 25.38
N GLU A 32 21.18 0.31 26.35
CA GLU A 32 20.47 -0.95 26.15
C GLU A 32 18.95 -0.80 26.00
N LYS A 33 18.36 0.34 26.45
CA LYS A 33 16.93 0.59 26.34
C LYS A 33 16.60 1.21 24.99
N ASN A 34 15.49 0.80 24.38
CA ASN A 34 14.97 1.46 23.21
C ASN A 34 14.40 2.86 23.62
N ALA A 35 15.00 3.92 23.12
CA ALA A 35 14.63 5.28 23.51
C ALA A 35 13.22 5.69 23.04
N ALA A 36 12.82 5.27 21.85
CA ALA A 36 11.49 5.55 21.31
C ALA A 36 10.40 4.79 22.09
N GLU A 37 10.66 3.53 22.44
CA GLU A 37 9.77 2.75 23.28
C GLU A 37 9.64 3.36 24.68
N HIS A 38 10.76 3.78 25.27
CA HIS A 38 10.74 4.47 26.56
C HIS A 38 9.92 5.76 26.50
N TYR A 39 10.09 6.57 25.43
CA TYR A 39 9.26 7.77 25.27
C TYR A 39 7.78 7.41 25.09
N LEU A 40 7.50 6.40 24.27
CA LEU A 40 6.14 5.94 23.93
C LEU A 40 5.37 5.43 25.17
N THR A 41 6.04 4.78 26.11
CA THR A 41 5.40 4.09 27.24
C THR A 41 5.53 4.83 28.57
N GLU A 42 6.67 5.49 28.82
CA GLU A 42 6.99 6.11 30.12
C GLU A 42 7.27 7.62 30.01
N GLY A 43 8.12 8.03 29.06
CA GLY A 43 8.65 9.39 29.03
C GLY A 43 7.56 10.45 28.86
N TYR A 44 6.58 10.22 28.02
CA TYR A 44 5.50 11.18 27.81
C TYR A 44 4.63 11.37 29.05
N THR A 45 4.46 10.34 29.88
CA THR A 45 3.67 10.44 31.13
C THR A 45 4.36 11.33 32.19
N LYS A 46 5.67 11.49 32.07
CA LYS A 46 6.51 12.36 32.90
C LYS A 46 6.63 13.79 32.32
N GLY A 47 5.94 14.08 31.21
CA GLY A 47 6.04 15.36 30.50
C GLY A 47 7.34 15.53 29.70
N TRP A 48 8.11 14.45 29.50
CA TRP A 48 9.36 14.52 28.76
C TRP A 48 9.14 14.77 27.27
N ASN A 49 9.95 15.62 26.68
CA ASN A 49 9.85 15.94 25.27
C ASN A 49 10.61 14.92 24.43
N PRO A 50 10.13 14.57 23.22
CA PRO A 50 10.84 13.67 22.30
C PRO A 50 12.03 14.35 21.62
N SER A 51 12.03 15.69 21.53
CA SER A 51 13.07 16.54 20.95
C SER A 51 12.90 17.99 21.40
N PRO A 52 13.84 18.91 21.05
CA PRO A 52 13.64 20.36 21.25
C PRO A 52 12.48 20.97 20.44
N TYR A 53 11.99 20.26 19.43
CA TYR A 53 11.01 20.75 18.45
C TYR A 53 9.57 20.33 18.73
N PHE A 54 9.36 19.51 19.76
CA PHE A 54 8.02 19.06 20.17
C PHE A 54 7.89 19.12 21.69
N SER A 55 6.89 19.83 22.19
CA SER A 55 6.61 19.90 23.61
C SER A 55 5.43 19.00 23.99
N THR A 56 5.71 17.93 24.72
CA THR A 56 4.73 17.01 25.27
C THR A 56 3.67 17.71 26.12
N GLU A 57 4.12 18.57 27.03
CA GLU A 57 3.20 19.29 27.94
C GLU A 57 2.33 20.32 27.20
N VAL A 58 2.92 21.13 26.33
CA VAL A 58 2.16 22.12 25.55
C VAL A 58 1.12 21.42 24.67
N TYR A 59 1.52 20.33 24.02
CA TYR A 59 0.57 19.57 23.19
C TYR A 59 -0.62 19.04 24.01
N LEU A 60 -0.38 18.49 25.19
CA LEU A 60 -1.44 17.96 26.08
C LEU A 60 -2.29 19.05 26.73
N ILE A 61 -1.75 20.26 26.93
CA ILE A 61 -2.53 21.40 27.41
C ILE A 61 -3.49 21.90 26.34
N GLU A 62 -3.00 22.03 25.11
CA GLU A 62 -3.78 22.52 23.98
C GLU A 62 -4.79 21.48 23.43
N ASN A 63 -4.58 20.20 23.77
CA ASN A 63 -5.44 19.08 23.35
C ASN A 63 -5.90 18.23 24.55
N PRO A 64 -6.85 18.73 25.36
CA PRO A 64 -7.30 18.04 26.58
C PRO A 64 -7.94 16.67 26.32
N ASP A 65 -8.57 16.47 25.16
CA ASP A 65 -9.13 15.21 24.71
C ASP A 65 -8.05 14.10 24.63
N ILE A 66 -6.87 14.44 24.14
CA ILE A 66 -5.73 13.51 24.04
C ILE A 66 -5.14 13.21 25.41
N ARG A 67 -5.06 14.22 26.27
CA ARG A 67 -4.64 14.07 27.66
C ARG A 67 -5.55 13.10 28.41
N TRP A 68 -6.87 13.29 28.33
CA TRP A 68 -7.86 12.44 29.03
C TRP A 68 -7.90 11.02 28.44
N ALA A 69 -7.66 10.84 27.16
CA ALA A 69 -7.57 9.54 26.53
C ALA A 69 -6.26 8.78 26.87
N GLY A 70 -5.28 9.43 27.50
CA GLY A 70 -3.98 8.83 27.82
C GLY A 70 -3.14 8.44 26.61
N ILE A 71 -3.37 9.11 25.47
CA ILE A 71 -2.67 8.83 24.21
C ILE A 71 -1.32 9.56 24.21
N ASN A 72 -0.27 8.87 23.76
CA ASN A 72 1.04 9.50 23.56
C ASN A 72 0.92 10.70 22.61
N PRO A 73 1.36 11.91 23.00
CA PRO A 73 1.14 13.13 22.23
C PRO A 73 1.87 13.17 20.87
N LEU A 74 3.11 12.68 20.78
CA LEU A 74 3.82 12.61 19.52
C LEU A 74 3.18 11.58 18.57
N LEU A 75 2.81 10.40 19.08
CA LEU A 75 2.09 9.40 18.31
C LEU A 75 0.78 9.97 17.76
N HIS A 76 0.01 10.64 18.60
CA HIS A 76 -1.24 11.28 18.16
C HIS A 76 -0.98 12.37 17.11
N TYR A 77 0.07 13.19 17.30
CA TYR A 77 0.41 14.23 16.35
C TYR A 77 0.77 13.66 14.97
N GLU A 78 1.59 12.61 14.95
CA GLU A 78 2.00 11.97 13.69
C GLU A 78 0.81 11.37 12.92
N ILE A 79 -0.16 10.83 13.65
CA ILE A 79 -1.30 10.12 13.08
C ILE A 79 -2.41 11.08 12.64
N PHE A 80 -2.80 11.99 13.51
CA PHE A 80 -3.95 12.88 13.35
C PHE A 80 -3.60 14.35 13.44
N GLY A 81 -2.80 14.71 14.45
CA GLY A 81 -2.63 16.09 14.87
C GLY A 81 -2.06 16.99 13.78
N HIS A 82 -1.14 16.48 12.97
CA HIS A 82 -0.59 17.22 11.84
C HIS A 82 -1.66 17.57 10.80
N ARG A 83 -2.50 16.59 10.46
CA ARG A 83 -3.63 16.76 9.50
C ARG A 83 -4.72 17.67 10.06
N GLU A 84 -4.97 17.57 11.35
CA GLU A 84 -6.00 18.36 12.06
C GLU A 84 -5.51 19.77 12.45
N GLY A 85 -4.25 20.08 12.16
CA GLY A 85 -3.65 21.36 12.54
C GLY A 85 -3.57 21.59 14.06
N ARG A 86 -3.49 20.50 14.85
CA ARG A 86 -3.52 20.59 16.32
C ARG A 86 -2.23 21.08 16.94
N TYR A 87 -1.10 21.04 16.23
CA TYR A 87 0.16 21.49 16.77
C TYR A 87 0.15 23.02 16.97
N LYS A 88 0.50 23.49 18.16
CA LYS A 88 0.53 24.90 18.55
C LYS A 88 1.95 25.47 18.71
N GLY A 89 2.95 24.72 18.33
CA GLY A 89 4.34 25.17 18.36
C GLY A 89 4.90 25.47 16.97
N HIS A 90 6.16 25.90 16.93
CA HIS A 90 6.90 26.09 15.69
C HIS A 90 7.62 24.80 15.31
N ILE A 91 7.29 24.24 14.14
CA ILE A 91 8.07 23.18 13.52
C ILE A 91 8.88 23.81 12.39
N PRO A 92 10.21 23.67 12.38
CA PRO A 92 11.05 24.21 11.31
C PRO A 92 10.65 23.67 9.93
N GLU A 93 10.76 24.50 8.89
CA GLU A 93 10.36 24.18 7.52
C GLU A 93 11.07 22.92 6.97
N ASP A 94 12.35 22.77 7.28
CA ASP A 94 13.16 21.61 6.89
C ASP A 94 12.68 20.30 7.55
N ILE A 95 12.06 20.39 8.71
CA ILE A 95 11.40 19.24 9.37
C ILE A 95 10.09 18.90 8.65
N LEU A 96 9.25 19.89 8.35
CA LEU A 96 7.97 19.68 7.65
C LEU A 96 8.16 19.05 6.28
N GLN A 97 9.22 19.42 5.56
CA GLN A 97 9.55 18.86 4.25
C GLN A 97 9.91 17.37 4.27
N ARG A 98 10.17 16.79 5.44
CA ARG A 98 10.45 15.36 5.60
C ARG A 98 9.18 14.50 5.64
N TYR A 99 8.02 15.12 5.77
CA TYR A 99 6.76 14.39 5.78
C TYR A 99 6.26 14.12 4.36
N ARG A 100 5.71 12.92 4.19
CA ARG A 100 5.05 12.47 2.96
C ARG A 100 3.58 12.21 3.25
N LYS A 101 2.71 12.45 2.30
CA LYS A 101 1.26 12.25 2.47
C LYS A 101 0.83 10.96 1.78
N CYS A 102 0.38 9.99 2.55
CA CYS A 102 -0.15 8.74 2.01
C CYS A 102 -1.41 8.97 1.17
N ALA A 103 -1.42 8.53 -0.09
CA ALA A 103 -2.57 8.72 -0.99
C ALA A 103 -3.81 7.94 -0.53
N CYS A 104 -3.67 6.80 0.15
CA CYS A 104 -4.81 6.01 0.60
C CYS A 104 -5.52 6.64 1.79
N CYS A 105 -4.81 6.88 2.90
CA CYS A 105 -5.44 7.35 4.14
C CYS A 105 -5.34 8.86 4.38
N GLY A 106 -4.57 9.60 3.57
CA GLY A 106 -4.37 11.03 3.73
C GLY A 106 -3.51 11.45 4.92
N ASN A 107 -3.00 10.51 5.73
CA ASN A 107 -2.12 10.80 6.85
C ASN A 107 -0.72 11.16 6.38
N TYR A 108 -0.07 12.02 7.15
CA TYR A 108 1.34 12.34 6.98
C TYR A 108 2.20 11.26 7.63
N VAL A 109 3.27 10.87 6.95
CA VAL A 109 4.25 9.90 7.42
C VAL A 109 5.65 10.45 7.20
N SER A 110 6.55 10.23 8.14
CA SER A 110 7.97 10.55 7.98
C SER A 110 8.67 9.54 7.08
N SER A 111 8.30 8.26 7.19
CA SER A 111 8.74 7.18 6.31
C SER A 111 7.68 6.10 6.20
N TYR A 112 7.72 5.33 5.13
CA TYR A 112 6.95 4.10 5.01
C TYR A 112 7.73 2.94 5.64
N MET A 113 7.03 1.89 6.07
CA MET A 113 7.65 0.68 6.61
C MET A 113 8.27 -0.15 5.48
N PRO A 114 9.39 -0.83 5.73
CA PRO A 114 10.01 -1.69 4.74
C PRO A 114 9.12 -2.92 4.42
N LEU A 115 9.46 -3.59 3.33
CA LEU A 115 8.90 -4.91 3.03
C LEU A 115 9.22 -5.87 4.20
N PRO A 116 8.25 -6.68 4.67
CA PRO A 116 8.49 -7.59 5.78
C PRO A 116 9.69 -8.53 5.55
N LEU A 117 10.53 -8.71 6.57
CA LEU A 117 11.74 -9.54 6.51
C LEU A 117 11.46 -10.97 6.06
N TYR A 118 10.27 -11.48 6.37
CA TYR A 118 9.81 -12.80 5.93
C TYR A 118 10.06 -13.08 4.44
N TYR A 119 9.85 -12.09 3.56
CA TYR A 119 10.06 -12.28 2.13
C TYR A 119 11.54 -12.50 1.78
N PHE A 120 12.45 -11.79 2.46
CA PHE A 120 13.88 -11.95 2.26
C PHE A 120 14.40 -13.25 2.85
N GLU A 121 13.89 -13.66 4.01
CA GLU A 121 14.24 -14.92 4.68
C GLU A 121 13.85 -16.12 3.84
N GLU A 122 12.60 -16.15 3.35
CA GLU A 122 12.13 -17.24 2.50
C GLU A 122 12.82 -17.25 1.13
N ALA A 123 13.02 -16.10 0.50
CA ALA A 123 13.78 -15.98 -0.75
C ALA A 123 15.21 -16.53 -0.59
N SER A 124 15.89 -16.18 0.51
CA SER A 124 17.23 -16.68 0.81
C SER A 124 17.24 -18.19 1.07
N LYS A 125 16.26 -18.70 1.83
CA LYS A 125 16.14 -20.12 2.19
C LYS A 125 15.98 -21.02 0.96
N TYR A 126 15.23 -20.59 -0.05
CA TYR A 126 14.95 -21.36 -1.25
C TYR A 126 15.83 -21.00 -2.45
N GLY A 127 16.77 -20.07 -2.27
CA GLY A 127 17.72 -19.67 -3.31
C GLY A 127 17.05 -18.95 -4.47
N GLU A 128 16.13 -18.06 -4.18
CA GLU A 128 15.50 -17.21 -5.19
C GLU A 128 16.55 -16.40 -5.94
N LYS A 129 16.40 -16.28 -7.26
CA LYS A 129 17.23 -15.41 -8.08
C LYS A 129 16.89 -13.94 -7.80
N ALA A 130 17.88 -13.07 -7.86
CA ALA A 130 17.70 -11.64 -7.71
C ALA A 130 16.56 -11.13 -8.60
N TRP A 131 15.53 -10.60 -7.97
CA TRP A 131 14.34 -10.05 -8.62
C TRP A 131 14.49 -8.55 -8.78
N ARG A 132 14.23 -8.05 -9.97
CA ARG A 132 14.08 -6.62 -10.21
C ARG A 132 12.60 -6.29 -10.35
N SER A 133 11.97 -6.06 -9.21
CA SER A 133 10.55 -5.70 -9.19
C SER A 133 10.31 -4.39 -9.93
N GLU A 134 9.22 -4.35 -10.71
CA GLU A 134 8.78 -3.13 -11.38
C GLU A 134 8.23 -2.11 -10.40
N MET A 135 7.54 -2.55 -9.35
CA MET A 135 6.74 -1.68 -8.51
C MET A 135 7.06 -1.74 -7.02
N VAL A 136 7.62 -2.85 -6.51
CA VAL A 136 7.86 -3.00 -5.08
C VAL A 136 9.01 -2.11 -4.61
N ASN A 137 8.72 -1.22 -3.68
CA ASN A 137 9.72 -0.45 -2.95
C ASN A 137 10.04 -1.18 -1.63
N GLU A 138 11.15 -1.90 -1.60
CA GLU A 138 11.53 -2.75 -0.46
C GLU A 138 11.79 -1.96 0.83
N THR A 139 12.23 -0.71 0.73
CA THR A 139 12.57 0.14 1.88
C THR A 139 11.40 0.97 2.38
N ASP A 140 10.47 1.33 1.50
CA ASP A 140 9.33 2.20 1.78
C ASP A 140 8.01 1.54 1.29
N TYR A 141 7.77 0.28 1.68
CA TYR A 141 6.72 -0.55 1.12
C TYR A 141 5.33 -0.21 1.64
N SER A 142 5.11 -0.26 2.95
CA SER A 142 3.75 -0.12 3.52
C SER A 142 3.57 1.13 4.38
N CYS A 143 2.38 1.70 4.34
CA CYS A 143 2.02 2.81 5.20
C CYS A 143 1.91 2.32 6.66
N PRO A 144 2.65 2.92 7.62
CA PRO A 144 2.59 2.51 9.02
C PRO A 144 1.20 2.69 9.63
N TRP A 145 0.39 3.53 9.00
CA TRP A 145 -0.94 3.89 9.47
C TRP A 145 -2.06 2.99 8.91
N CYS A 146 -2.19 2.90 7.58
CA CYS A 146 -3.28 2.16 6.96
C CYS A 146 -2.85 0.82 6.36
N GLY A 147 -1.56 0.50 6.37
CA GLY A 147 -1.02 -0.72 5.78
C GLY A 147 -0.94 -0.71 4.25
N SER A 148 -1.35 0.38 3.57
CA SER A 148 -1.33 0.41 2.10
C SER A 148 0.06 0.19 1.55
N ALA A 149 0.19 -0.74 0.61
CA ALA A 149 1.41 -0.95 -0.16
C ALA A 149 1.63 0.20 -1.16
N ASP A 150 2.84 0.28 -1.71
CA ASP A 150 3.22 1.27 -2.72
C ASP A 150 2.29 1.25 -3.95
N ARG A 151 1.93 0.05 -4.45
CA ARG A 151 0.99 -0.11 -5.57
C ARG A 151 -0.39 0.45 -5.27
N GLU A 152 -0.92 0.22 -4.06
CA GLU A 152 -2.23 0.73 -3.65
C GLU A 152 -2.23 2.26 -3.57
N ARG A 153 -1.12 2.85 -3.10
CA ARG A 153 -0.92 4.30 -3.12
C ARG A 153 -0.88 4.85 -4.56
N ALA A 154 -0.23 4.14 -5.49
CA ALA A 154 -0.24 4.51 -6.91
C ALA A 154 -1.66 4.45 -7.51
N TYR A 155 -2.45 3.40 -7.18
CA TYR A 155 -3.84 3.29 -7.60
C TYR A 155 -4.69 4.43 -7.05
N ALA A 156 -4.54 4.77 -5.77
CA ALA A 156 -5.25 5.87 -5.14
C ALA A 156 -4.94 7.22 -5.81
N VAL A 157 -3.66 7.47 -6.17
CA VAL A 157 -3.27 8.66 -6.95
C VAL A 157 -3.94 8.67 -8.32
N TRP A 158 -3.90 7.54 -9.04
CA TRP A 158 -4.50 7.42 -10.37
C TRP A 158 -6.02 7.61 -10.30
N MET A 159 -6.69 6.91 -9.39
CA MET A 159 -8.15 7.00 -9.24
C MET A 159 -8.62 8.41 -8.94
N ARG A 160 -7.92 9.17 -8.06
CA ARG A 160 -8.25 10.58 -7.78
C ARG A 160 -8.09 11.48 -8.99
N ARG A 161 -7.21 11.17 -9.93
CA ARG A 161 -6.99 11.99 -11.14
C ARG A 161 -7.93 11.67 -12.27
N GLU A 162 -8.28 10.40 -12.43
CA GLU A 162 -9.00 9.92 -13.61
C GLU A 162 -10.48 9.65 -13.33
N LEU A 163 -10.84 9.26 -12.10
CA LEU A 163 -12.23 9.09 -11.72
C LEU A 163 -12.72 10.37 -11.01
N THR A 164 -13.90 10.85 -11.40
CA THR A 164 -14.49 11.99 -10.71
C THR A 164 -15.07 11.57 -9.36
N GLU A 165 -15.11 12.49 -8.39
CA GLU A 165 -15.76 12.25 -7.08
C GLU A 165 -17.26 11.89 -7.19
N ASN A 166 -17.88 12.22 -8.33
CA ASN A 166 -19.26 11.90 -8.67
C ASN A 166 -19.41 10.59 -9.44
N PHE A 167 -18.34 9.79 -9.56
CA PHE A 167 -18.41 8.49 -10.21
C PHE A 167 -19.49 7.61 -9.52
N SER A 168 -20.45 7.14 -10.31
CA SER A 168 -21.63 6.38 -9.84
C SER A 168 -21.78 5.02 -10.51
N GLY A 169 -20.75 4.57 -11.23
CA GLY A 169 -20.71 3.27 -11.86
C GLY A 169 -20.38 2.14 -10.87
N VAL A 170 -20.43 0.91 -11.38
CA VAL A 170 -20.01 -0.29 -10.62
C VAL A 170 -18.48 -0.36 -10.56
N ILE A 171 -17.94 -0.40 -9.35
CA ILE A 171 -16.52 -0.71 -9.09
C ILE A 171 -16.45 -2.14 -8.55
N LEU A 172 -15.75 -3.03 -9.25
CA LEU A 172 -15.48 -4.37 -8.80
C LEU A 172 -14.03 -4.50 -8.35
N ASP A 173 -13.80 -4.74 -7.06
CA ASP A 173 -12.47 -4.91 -6.46
C ASP A 173 -12.23 -6.40 -6.15
N ILE A 174 -11.29 -7.00 -6.89
CA ILE A 174 -10.98 -8.43 -6.81
C ILE A 174 -9.76 -8.61 -5.89
N ALA A 175 -9.88 -9.48 -4.89
CA ALA A 175 -8.94 -9.65 -3.79
C ALA A 175 -8.69 -8.32 -3.05
N PRO A 176 -9.75 -7.71 -2.44
CA PRO A 176 -9.72 -6.35 -1.94
C PRO A 176 -8.72 -6.15 -0.81
N ALA A 177 -7.84 -5.16 -0.96
CA ALA A 177 -6.94 -4.73 0.10
C ALA A 177 -7.64 -3.73 1.03
N PRO A 178 -7.58 -3.92 2.37
CA PRO A 178 -8.35 -3.09 3.32
C PRO A 178 -8.13 -1.57 3.17
N ALA A 179 -6.89 -1.14 2.97
CA ALA A 179 -6.57 0.28 2.82
C ALA A 179 -7.17 0.90 1.55
N LEU A 180 -7.12 0.17 0.43
CA LEU A 180 -7.69 0.62 -0.84
C LEU A 180 -9.22 0.59 -0.79
N SER A 181 -9.82 -0.43 -0.16
CA SER A 181 -11.26 -0.52 0.05
C SER A 181 -11.80 0.67 0.87
N CYS A 182 -11.12 1.05 1.96
CA CYS A 182 -11.47 2.25 2.73
C CYS A 182 -11.37 3.51 1.87
N PHE A 183 -10.26 3.66 1.13
CA PHE A 183 -10.04 4.77 0.22
C PHE A 183 -11.19 4.90 -0.81
N ILE A 184 -11.60 3.80 -1.45
CA ILE A 184 -12.66 3.81 -2.47
C ILE A 184 -13.98 4.24 -1.85
N ARG A 185 -14.38 3.68 -0.71
CA ARG A 185 -15.64 4.03 -0.03
C ARG A 185 -15.70 5.50 0.38
N GLU A 186 -14.58 6.07 0.83
CA GLU A 186 -14.50 7.46 1.26
C GLU A 186 -14.49 8.47 0.11
N ASN A 187 -13.78 8.13 -1.00
CA ASN A 187 -13.58 9.09 -2.10
C ASN A 187 -14.59 8.94 -3.25
N PHE A 188 -15.26 7.77 -3.35
CA PHE A 188 -16.28 7.50 -4.38
C PHE A 188 -17.60 7.01 -3.75
N PRO A 189 -18.24 7.81 -2.90
CA PRO A 189 -19.41 7.37 -2.11
C PRO A 189 -20.66 7.09 -2.94
N LYS A 190 -20.69 7.53 -4.22
CA LYS A 190 -21.78 7.28 -5.16
C LYS A 190 -21.58 6.04 -6.00
N ALA A 191 -20.39 5.44 -5.98
CA ALA A 191 -20.11 4.22 -6.71
C ALA A 191 -20.83 3.02 -6.08
N ASP A 192 -21.32 2.12 -6.92
CA ASP A 192 -21.72 0.79 -6.46
C ASP A 192 -20.47 -0.08 -6.30
N TYR A 193 -19.82 0.04 -5.13
CA TYR A 193 -18.59 -0.66 -4.81
C TYR A 193 -18.88 -2.08 -4.36
N LYS A 194 -18.37 -3.05 -5.13
CA LYS A 194 -18.48 -4.49 -4.91
C LYS A 194 -17.11 -5.11 -4.75
N THR A 195 -17.03 -6.12 -3.91
CA THR A 195 -15.82 -6.89 -3.64
C THR A 195 -15.98 -8.32 -4.11
N ALA A 196 -14.90 -8.93 -4.61
CA ALA A 196 -14.89 -10.31 -5.04
C ALA A 196 -13.60 -11.01 -4.60
N ASP A 197 -13.72 -12.25 -4.13
CA ASP A 197 -12.57 -13.11 -3.82
C ASP A 197 -12.99 -14.56 -3.84
N ARG A 198 -12.02 -15.47 -4.02
CA ARG A 198 -12.27 -16.90 -4.02
C ARG A 198 -12.39 -17.48 -2.61
N TYR A 199 -11.64 -16.95 -1.66
CA TYR A 199 -11.42 -17.53 -0.33
C TYR A 199 -11.93 -16.64 0.81
N MET A 200 -11.94 -15.32 0.65
CA MET A 200 -12.44 -14.40 1.65
C MET A 200 -13.95 -14.59 1.88
N GLU A 201 -14.36 -14.61 3.15
CA GLU A 201 -15.78 -14.82 3.51
C GLU A 201 -16.59 -13.52 3.43
N GLN A 202 -15.96 -12.38 3.72
CA GLN A 202 -16.63 -11.07 3.81
C GLN A 202 -16.47 -10.27 2.51
N VAL A 203 -16.95 -10.84 1.40
CA VAL A 203 -17.00 -10.18 0.08
C VAL A 203 -18.40 -10.29 -0.51
N ASP A 204 -18.75 -9.39 -1.44
CA ASP A 204 -20.04 -9.40 -2.12
C ASP A 204 -20.18 -10.63 -3.03
N TYR A 205 -19.10 -11.03 -3.69
CA TYR A 205 -19.07 -12.17 -4.61
C TYR A 205 -17.94 -13.15 -4.23
N ARG A 206 -18.30 -14.32 -3.78
CA ARG A 206 -17.33 -15.42 -3.63
C ARG A 206 -17.24 -16.19 -4.94
N LEU A 207 -16.22 -15.89 -5.74
CA LEU A 207 -16.10 -16.41 -7.11
C LEU A 207 -14.65 -16.73 -7.48
N ASP A 208 -14.50 -17.55 -8.51
CA ASP A 208 -13.23 -17.77 -9.21
C ASP A 208 -13.18 -16.85 -10.43
N ILE A 209 -12.12 -16.05 -10.56
CA ILE A 209 -11.97 -15.12 -11.70
C ILE A 209 -11.86 -15.83 -13.05
N MET A 210 -11.60 -17.13 -13.06
CA MET A 210 -11.65 -17.96 -14.28
C MET A 210 -13.08 -18.35 -14.70
N ASP A 211 -14.08 -18.07 -13.85
CA ASP A 211 -15.49 -18.39 -14.09
C ASP A 211 -16.40 -17.43 -13.34
N MET A 212 -16.63 -16.26 -13.90
CA MET A 212 -17.46 -15.20 -13.30
C MET A 212 -18.90 -15.20 -13.85
N ASN A 213 -19.50 -16.38 -14.01
CA ASN A 213 -20.86 -16.56 -14.59
C ASN A 213 -21.96 -15.84 -13.80
N CYS A 214 -21.72 -15.49 -12.52
CA CYS A 214 -22.67 -14.69 -11.73
C CYS A 214 -22.69 -13.19 -12.12
N LEU A 215 -21.72 -12.74 -12.92
CA LEU A 215 -21.65 -11.39 -13.42
C LEU A 215 -22.01 -11.35 -14.92
N ALA A 216 -22.93 -10.48 -15.29
CA ALA A 216 -23.35 -10.32 -16.68
C ALA A 216 -22.24 -9.68 -17.54
N ASP A 217 -22.31 -9.92 -18.84
CA ASP A 217 -21.48 -9.22 -19.82
C ASP A 217 -21.68 -7.71 -19.70
N GLU A 218 -20.59 -6.93 -19.84
CA GLU A 218 -20.63 -5.48 -19.84
C GLU A 218 -21.36 -4.87 -18.63
N SER A 219 -21.21 -5.47 -17.45
CA SER A 219 -21.89 -5.02 -16.21
C SER A 219 -21.01 -4.14 -15.30
N VAL A 220 -19.68 -4.14 -15.48
CA VAL A 220 -18.71 -3.46 -14.62
C VAL A 220 -18.16 -2.21 -15.33
N ASP A 221 -18.21 -1.05 -14.67
CA ASP A 221 -17.66 0.20 -15.20
C ASP A 221 -16.17 0.33 -14.93
N PHE A 222 -15.73 -0.11 -13.75
CA PHE A 222 -14.33 -0.10 -13.34
C PHE A 222 -14.02 -1.34 -12.50
N PHE A 223 -12.90 -2.01 -12.78
CA PHE A 223 -12.44 -3.08 -11.90
C PHE A 223 -11.01 -2.87 -11.41
N ILE A 224 -10.68 -3.49 -10.29
CA ILE A 224 -9.33 -3.62 -9.77
C ILE A 224 -9.05 -5.11 -9.63
N CYS A 225 -7.98 -5.58 -10.29
CA CYS A 225 -7.46 -6.93 -10.14
C CYS A 225 -5.94 -6.82 -10.03
N SER A 226 -5.46 -6.86 -8.80
CA SER A 226 -4.06 -6.60 -8.48
C SER A 226 -3.46 -7.76 -7.72
N HIS A 227 -2.39 -8.32 -8.26
CA HIS A 227 -1.70 -9.46 -7.65
C HIS A 227 -2.62 -10.66 -7.42
N VAL A 228 -3.32 -11.07 -8.48
CA VAL A 228 -4.24 -12.22 -8.49
C VAL A 228 -3.88 -13.21 -9.58
N LEU A 229 -3.52 -12.73 -10.78
CA LEU A 229 -3.31 -13.59 -11.96
C LEU A 229 -2.13 -14.56 -11.80
N GLU A 230 -1.14 -14.23 -10.99
CA GLU A 230 -0.01 -15.09 -10.68
C GLU A 230 -0.38 -16.33 -9.86
N HIS A 231 -1.55 -16.31 -9.20
CA HIS A 231 -2.06 -17.41 -8.38
C HIS A 231 -3.01 -18.34 -9.12
N VAL A 232 -3.60 -17.88 -10.24
CA VAL A 232 -4.63 -18.67 -10.94
C VAL A 232 -4.03 -19.66 -11.94
N ARG A 233 -4.69 -20.78 -12.13
CA ARG A 233 -4.22 -21.82 -13.03
C ARG A 233 -4.16 -21.36 -14.50
N ASP A 234 -5.20 -20.70 -14.99
CA ASP A 234 -5.35 -20.22 -16.36
C ASP A 234 -5.64 -18.70 -16.34
N ASP A 235 -4.58 -17.90 -16.39
CA ASP A 235 -4.67 -16.44 -16.40
C ASP A 235 -5.32 -15.90 -17.68
N ARG A 236 -5.13 -16.58 -18.82
CA ARG A 236 -5.78 -16.21 -20.09
C ARG A 236 -7.29 -16.32 -20.00
N LYS A 237 -7.80 -17.39 -19.35
CA LYS A 237 -9.23 -17.55 -19.10
C LYS A 237 -9.74 -16.44 -18.17
N ALA A 238 -9.02 -16.14 -17.10
CA ALA A 238 -9.35 -15.05 -16.19
C ALA A 238 -9.35 -13.68 -16.88
N MET A 239 -8.35 -13.38 -17.72
CA MET A 239 -8.31 -12.15 -18.52
C MET A 239 -9.50 -12.03 -19.48
N ARG A 240 -9.93 -13.12 -20.13
CA ARG A 240 -11.12 -13.12 -21.00
C ARG A 240 -12.40 -12.86 -20.20
N GLU A 241 -12.54 -13.40 -19.00
CA GLU A 241 -13.67 -13.14 -18.11
C GLU A 241 -13.69 -11.67 -17.65
N LEU A 242 -12.53 -11.11 -17.25
CA LEU A 242 -12.40 -9.69 -16.94
C LEU A 242 -12.78 -8.79 -18.14
N HIS A 243 -12.34 -9.17 -19.35
CA HIS A 243 -12.75 -8.49 -20.57
C HIS A 243 -14.26 -8.61 -20.81
N ARG A 244 -14.87 -9.78 -20.61
CA ARG A 244 -16.29 -10.01 -20.82
C ARG A 244 -17.17 -9.09 -19.96
N ILE A 245 -16.87 -9.05 -18.65
CA ILE A 245 -17.66 -8.28 -17.68
C ILE A 245 -17.47 -6.76 -17.79
N LEU A 246 -16.32 -6.29 -18.31
CA LEU A 246 -16.05 -4.87 -18.48
C LEU A 246 -16.95 -4.26 -19.54
N LYS A 247 -17.53 -3.09 -19.27
CA LYS A 247 -18.29 -2.29 -20.26
C LYS A 247 -17.37 -1.76 -21.36
N LYS A 248 -17.91 -1.47 -22.52
CA LYS A 248 -17.16 -0.87 -23.65
C LYS A 248 -16.53 0.49 -23.32
N THR A 249 -17.15 1.25 -22.43
CA THR A 249 -16.66 2.55 -21.95
C THR A 249 -15.93 2.43 -20.60
N GLY A 250 -15.81 1.22 -20.09
CA GLY A 250 -15.18 0.95 -18.80
C GLY A 250 -13.65 0.79 -18.91
N CYS A 251 -13.01 0.80 -17.77
CA CYS A 251 -11.58 0.49 -17.66
C CYS A 251 -11.28 -0.33 -16.40
N GLY A 252 -10.08 -0.84 -16.29
CA GLY A 252 -9.68 -1.59 -15.09
C GLY A 252 -8.21 -1.41 -14.76
N ILE A 253 -7.89 -1.38 -13.47
CA ILE A 253 -6.54 -1.59 -12.99
C ILE A 253 -6.27 -3.09 -13.03
N LEU A 254 -5.30 -3.50 -13.83
CA LEU A 254 -4.89 -4.91 -13.92
C LEU A 254 -3.37 -4.98 -13.80
N VAL A 255 -2.91 -5.42 -12.63
CA VAL A 255 -1.47 -5.39 -12.26
C VAL A 255 -1.06 -6.73 -11.68
N VAL A 256 0.11 -7.18 -12.09
CA VAL A 256 0.77 -8.40 -11.59
C VAL A 256 2.18 -8.07 -11.12
N PRO A 257 2.78 -8.87 -10.23
CA PRO A 257 4.20 -8.72 -9.91
C PRO A 257 5.04 -9.07 -11.13
N MET A 258 5.83 -8.09 -11.59
CA MET A 258 6.71 -8.27 -12.74
C MET A 258 8.17 -8.23 -12.34
N ASP A 259 8.95 -9.17 -12.90
CA ASP A 259 10.40 -9.13 -12.84
C ASP A 259 10.96 -8.54 -14.15
N LEU A 260 11.57 -7.36 -14.03
CA LEU A 260 12.16 -6.66 -15.17
C LEU A 260 13.40 -7.34 -15.77
N ASN A 261 13.92 -8.37 -15.10
CA ASN A 261 15.00 -9.21 -15.64
C ASN A 261 14.48 -10.35 -16.52
N GLN A 262 13.16 -10.64 -16.47
CA GLN A 262 12.56 -11.70 -17.27
C GLN A 262 12.26 -11.24 -18.70
N THR A 263 12.62 -12.05 -19.69
CA THR A 263 12.28 -11.84 -21.09
C THR A 263 11.00 -12.57 -21.50
N GLU A 264 10.70 -13.69 -20.83
CA GLU A 264 9.53 -14.53 -21.05
C GLU A 264 8.84 -14.82 -19.74
N ILE A 265 7.58 -15.27 -19.80
CA ILE A 265 6.85 -15.72 -18.61
C ILE A 265 7.38 -17.10 -18.22
N ASP A 266 7.83 -17.24 -16.98
CA ASP A 266 8.10 -18.54 -16.36
C ASP A 266 6.85 -19.01 -15.64
N GLU A 267 6.26 -20.15 -16.03
CA GLU A 267 5.05 -20.67 -15.43
C GLU A 267 5.01 -22.19 -15.30
N ASP A 268 4.39 -22.64 -14.24
CA ASP A 268 4.05 -24.05 -14.02
C ASP A 268 2.83 -24.14 -13.08
N PRO A 269 1.61 -24.16 -13.66
CA PRO A 269 0.38 -24.23 -12.87
C PRO A 269 0.21 -25.55 -12.09
N ASP A 270 0.98 -26.58 -12.40
CA ASP A 270 0.95 -27.88 -11.75
C ASP A 270 2.05 -28.07 -10.69
N CYS A 271 2.95 -27.12 -10.56
CA CYS A 271 3.99 -27.11 -9.53
C CYS A 271 3.38 -27.14 -8.13
N LYS A 272 3.67 -28.19 -7.34
CA LYS A 272 3.18 -28.35 -5.96
C LYS A 272 4.28 -28.13 -4.92
N ASP A 273 5.54 -28.13 -5.35
CA ASP A 273 6.69 -27.94 -4.47
C ASP A 273 6.80 -26.48 -4.07
N ILE A 274 6.71 -26.20 -2.77
CA ILE A 274 6.76 -24.84 -2.21
C ILE A 274 8.12 -24.20 -2.44
N GLY A 275 9.20 -24.96 -2.28
CA GLY A 275 10.55 -24.45 -2.50
C GLY A 275 10.79 -24.08 -3.96
N GLU A 276 10.30 -24.90 -4.90
CA GLU A 276 10.39 -24.61 -6.32
C GLU A 276 9.56 -23.38 -6.71
N ARG A 277 8.37 -23.19 -6.11
CA ARG A 277 7.57 -21.96 -6.30
C ARG A 277 8.31 -20.72 -5.83
N TRP A 278 8.88 -20.74 -4.63
CA TRP A 278 9.72 -19.65 -4.12
C TRP A 278 10.88 -19.36 -5.07
N ARG A 279 11.61 -20.39 -5.45
CA ARG A 279 12.80 -20.27 -6.29
C ARG A 279 12.49 -19.69 -7.69
N ARG A 280 11.38 -20.09 -8.31
CA ARG A 280 10.98 -19.69 -9.67
C ARG A 280 10.12 -18.45 -9.68
N PHE A 281 9.13 -18.37 -8.80
CA PHE A 281 8.04 -17.42 -8.90
C PHE A 281 8.01 -16.40 -7.76
N GLY A 282 8.85 -16.55 -6.74
CA GLY A 282 9.05 -15.58 -5.65
C GLY A 282 8.07 -15.68 -4.49
N GLN A 283 7.11 -16.64 -4.50
CA GLN A 283 6.23 -16.93 -3.36
C GLN A 283 5.72 -18.38 -3.39
N ASN A 284 5.25 -18.86 -2.23
CA ASN A 284 4.80 -20.25 -2.02
C ASN A 284 3.54 -20.65 -2.80
N ASP A 285 2.74 -19.69 -3.22
CA ASP A 285 1.44 -19.87 -3.88
C ASP A 285 1.39 -19.30 -5.30
N HIS A 286 2.46 -18.65 -5.76
CA HIS A 286 2.60 -18.27 -7.16
C HIS A 286 2.82 -19.49 -8.06
N VAL A 287 2.23 -19.46 -9.22
CA VAL A 287 2.41 -20.47 -10.28
C VAL A 287 3.03 -19.89 -11.55
N ARG A 288 3.33 -18.59 -11.54
CA ARG A 288 4.04 -17.90 -12.62
C ARG A 288 4.74 -16.64 -12.18
N LYS A 289 5.76 -16.28 -12.95
CA LYS A 289 6.49 -15.00 -12.88
C LYS A 289 6.37 -14.33 -14.24
N TYR A 290 5.87 -13.12 -14.25
CA TYR A 290 5.64 -12.38 -15.50
C TYR A 290 6.87 -11.62 -15.97
N SER A 291 7.10 -11.65 -17.28
CA SER A 291 7.87 -10.61 -17.99
C SER A 291 6.91 -9.54 -18.52
N ARG A 292 7.38 -8.29 -18.66
CA ARG A 292 6.54 -7.21 -19.19
C ARG A 292 6.01 -7.52 -20.59
N ALA A 293 6.85 -7.99 -21.49
CA ALA A 293 6.45 -8.32 -22.86
C ALA A 293 5.40 -9.43 -22.90
N GLY A 294 5.61 -10.51 -22.13
CA GLY A 294 4.66 -11.62 -22.07
C GLY A 294 3.33 -11.23 -21.46
N TYR A 295 3.35 -10.38 -20.43
CA TYR A 295 2.12 -9.87 -19.80
C TYR A 295 1.30 -9.03 -20.78
N LEU A 296 1.92 -8.04 -21.44
CA LEU A 296 1.25 -7.20 -22.44
C LEU A 296 0.69 -8.02 -23.60
N ALA A 297 1.43 -9.04 -24.07
CA ALA A 297 0.95 -9.93 -25.12
C ALA A 297 -0.32 -10.70 -24.70
N ARG A 298 -0.36 -11.23 -23.46
CA ARG A 298 -1.55 -11.92 -22.94
C ARG A 298 -2.77 -11.00 -22.78
N LEU A 299 -2.56 -9.75 -22.36
CA LEU A 299 -3.64 -8.76 -22.30
C LEU A 299 -4.21 -8.45 -23.70
N ALA A 300 -3.33 -8.27 -24.69
CA ALA A 300 -3.77 -8.05 -26.07
C ALA A 300 -4.49 -9.28 -26.64
N GLU A 301 -4.02 -10.51 -26.35
CA GLU A 301 -4.67 -11.77 -26.72
C GLU A 301 -6.08 -11.87 -26.12
N ALA A 302 -6.30 -11.37 -24.91
CA ALA A 302 -7.60 -11.33 -24.27
C ALA A 302 -8.53 -10.23 -24.82
N GLY A 303 -8.04 -9.35 -25.72
CA GLY A 303 -8.80 -8.28 -26.36
C GLY A 303 -8.62 -6.89 -25.74
N PHE A 304 -7.78 -6.74 -24.71
CA PHE A 304 -7.55 -5.45 -24.07
C PHE A 304 -6.59 -4.55 -24.85
N GLN A 305 -6.88 -3.26 -24.86
CA GLN A 305 -5.90 -2.21 -25.07
C GLN A 305 -5.32 -1.79 -23.71
N VAL A 306 -4.01 -1.50 -23.66
CA VAL A 306 -3.30 -1.26 -22.39
C VAL A 306 -2.68 0.13 -22.38
N LEU A 307 -3.07 0.93 -21.40
CA LEU A 307 -2.46 2.23 -21.09
C LEU A 307 -1.51 2.05 -19.91
N GLN A 308 -0.30 2.59 -20.01
CA GLN A 308 0.74 2.46 -19.00
C GLN A 308 1.01 3.83 -18.37
N PHE A 309 0.71 3.97 -17.08
CA PHE A 309 0.92 5.20 -16.31
C PHE A 309 2.18 5.06 -15.47
N GLN A 310 3.21 5.81 -15.82
CA GLN A 310 4.55 5.74 -15.26
C GLN A 310 4.96 7.08 -14.62
N LYS A 311 6.22 7.21 -14.20
CA LYS A 311 6.80 8.41 -13.57
C LYS A 311 6.36 9.73 -14.19
N LYS A 312 6.34 9.82 -15.54
CA LYS A 312 5.93 11.05 -16.24
C LYS A 312 4.49 11.46 -15.90
N TYR A 313 3.60 10.50 -15.73
CA TYR A 313 2.21 10.75 -15.33
C TYR A 313 2.10 11.16 -13.87
N PHE A 314 2.77 10.44 -12.97
CA PHE A 314 2.69 10.72 -11.54
C PHE A 314 3.34 12.05 -11.16
N GLY A 315 4.48 12.38 -11.78
CA GLY A 315 5.28 13.55 -11.44
C GLY A 315 6.10 13.33 -10.16
N SER A 316 7.15 14.15 -9.98
CA SER A 316 8.12 13.96 -8.90
C SER A 316 7.51 14.03 -7.51
N GLN A 317 6.52 14.91 -7.29
CA GLN A 317 5.87 15.06 -5.99
C GLN A 317 5.09 13.81 -5.59
N ALA A 318 4.21 13.29 -6.46
CA ALA A 318 3.44 12.09 -6.15
C ALA A 318 4.33 10.85 -6.02
N MET A 319 5.41 10.76 -6.81
CA MET A 319 6.41 9.69 -6.68
C MET A 319 7.06 9.72 -5.29
N TYR A 320 7.50 10.90 -4.85
CA TYR A 320 8.12 11.08 -3.53
C TYR A 320 7.12 10.80 -2.40
N GLU A 321 5.96 11.46 -2.42
CA GLU A 321 4.96 11.34 -1.34
C GLU A 321 4.49 9.90 -1.14
N ASN A 322 4.39 9.12 -2.20
CA ASN A 322 3.87 7.76 -2.15
C ASN A 322 4.96 6.69 -2.24
N ALA A 323 6.22 7.09 -2.20
CA ALA A 323 7.39 6.21 -2.27
C ALA A 323 7.35 5.24 -3.46
N LEU A 324 6.92 5.75 -4.63
CA LEU A 324 6.88 4.95 -5.84
C LEU A 324 8.26 4.79 -6.43
N THR A 325 8.60 3.60 -6.91
CA THR A 325 9.88 3.33 -7.58
C THR A 325 9.96 4.05 -8.93
N GLU A 326 11.15 4.29 -9.42
CA GLU A 326 11.39 4.89 -10.74
C GLU A 326 10.76 4.10 -11.89
N THR A 327 10.56 2.80 -11.69
CA THR A 327 9.98 1.87 -12.66
C THR A 327 8.50 1.62 -12.46
N ALA A 328 7.91 2.16 -11.38
CA ALA A 328 6.50 1.94 -11.05
C ALA A 328 5.57 2.24 -12.23
N THR A 329 4.75 1.25 -12.57
CA THR A 329 3.81 1.33 -13.70
C THR A 329 2.42 0.85 -13.25
N VAL A 330 1.40 1.69 -13.42
CA VAL A 330 0.01 1.27 -13.30
C VAL A 330 -0.51 0.94 -14.68
N TYR A 331 -0.98 -0.28 -14.85
CA TYR A 331 -1.57 -0.78 -16.10
C TYR A 331 -3.07 -0.62 -16.06
N ILE A 332 -3.59 0.18 -16.96
CA ILE A 332 -5.02 0.39 -17.17
C ILE A 332 -5.41 -0.33 -18.46
N VAL A 333 -6.39 -1.21 -18.33
CA VAL A 333 -6.95 -1.96 -19.47
C VAL A 333 -8.29 -1.37 -19.88
N VAL A 334 -8.54 -1.29 -21.18
CA VAL A 334 -9.78 -0.89 -21.79
C VAL A 334 -10.16 -1.86 -22.91
N LYS A 335 -11.46 -1.93 -23.29
CA LYS A 335 -11.91 -2.74 -24.43
C LYS A 335 -11.52 -2.11 -25.77
#